data_a3e9631808b8047f28b937e2ef2a4e13
#
_entry.id   a3e9631808b8047f28b937e2ef2a4e13
#
_cell.length_a   1.000
_cell.length_b   1.000
_cell.length_c   1.000
_cell.angle_alpha   90.00
_cell.angle_beta   90.00
_cell.angle_gamma   90.00
#
_symmetry.space_group_name_H-M   'P 1'
#
loop_
_entity.id
_entity.type
_entity.pdbx_description
1 polymer ?
#
loop_
_entity_poly.entity_id
_entity_poly.type
_entity_poly.pdbx_seq_one_letter_code
_entity_poly.pdbx_strand_id
1 'polypeptide(L)'
;WNFDVVRFHDANFGVMEKRVRDFSQGVLDRELDFHWNAFIETHSILHYKPETLDLMADSGMDIAEIGAEAGTDDMMRKIGKPIVGDDNIHAAMEMDKRGIRGSVTYIIGYPHEDADSMLATIDQCRRLHNAAPLASPTVWPYRPIPGTEMFQQALDLGYEPPGDLREWGSIGEYHLEETWPGKIPPKVQEAR
;
A
#
# COMPACT_ATOMS: atom_id res chain seq x y z
N TRP A 1 13.05 7.66 27.54
CA TRP A 1 11.92 6.97 26.90
C TRP A 1 12.40 5.59 26.46
N ASN A 2 11.71 4.53 26.90
CA ASN A 2 11.96 3.19 26.36
C ASN A 2 10.85 2.92 25.34
N PHE A 3 11.21 2.71 24.08
CA PHE A 3 10.32 2.27 23.03
C PHE A 3 11.04 1.21 22.20
N ASP A 4 10.29 0.21 21.76
CA ASP A 4 10.82 -0.90 20.97
C ASP A 4 10.57 -0.70 19.48
N VAL A 5 9.57 0.14 19.13
CA VAL A 5 9.17 0.39 17.75
C VAL A 5 8.90 1.88 17.49
N VAL A 6 9.38 2.37 16.37
CA VAL A 6 9.07 3.71 15.84
C VAL A 6 8.33 3.56 14.51
N ARG A 7 7.14 4.16 14.40
CA ARG A 7 6.42 4.23 13.12
C ARG A 7 6.47 5.64 12.57
N PHE A 8 7.01 5.77 11.36
CA PHE A 8 6.97 7.02 10.61
C PHE A 8 5.61 7.19 9.93
N HIS A 9 5.00 8.36 10.12
CA HIS A 9 3.72 8.72 9.51
C HIS A 9 3.86 9.66 8.30
N ASP A 10 5.06 9.72 7.72
CA ASP A 10 5.24 10.36 6.42
C ASP A 10 4.40 9.61 5.37
N ALA A 11 3.75 10.34 4.46
CA ALA A 11 2.98 9.73 3.37
C ALA A 11 3.86 8.85 2.45
N ASN A 12 5.14 9.20 2.31
CA ASN A 12 6.18 8.37 1.72
C ASN A 12 7.54 8.75 2.33
N PHE A 13 8.01 7.96 3.29
CA PHE A 13 9.33 8.13 3.91
C PHE A 13 10.46 7.94 2.89
N GLY A 14 10.23 7.04 1.94
CA GLY A 14 11.19 6.60 0.93
C GLY A 14 11.30 7.46 -0.33
N VAL A 15 10.81 8.71 -0.36
CA VAL A 15 10.92 9.57 -1.57
C VAL A 15 12.37 9.83 -1.97
N MET A 16 13.26 9.98 -1.00
CA MET A 16 14.67 10.28 -1.24
C MET A 16 15.58 9.20 -0.65
N GLU A 17 16.24 8.42 -1.51
CA GLU A 17 17.19 7.39 -1.09
C GLU A 17 18.23 7.90 -0.11
N LYS A 18 18.78 9.11 -0.35
CA LYS A 18 19.76 9.72 0.55
C LYS A 18 19.23 9.88 1.97
N ARG A 19 17.98 10.30 2.15
CA ARG A 19 17.37 10.46 3.48
C ARG A 19 17.27 9.13 4.21
N VAL A 20 16.83 8.10 3.51
CA VAL A 20 16.72 6.75 4.07
C VAL A 20 18.09 6.23 4.50
N ARG A 21 19.11 6.38 3.66
CA ARG A 21 20.50 6.01 3.97
C ARG A 21 21.05 6.77 5.17
N ASP A 22 20.90 8.11 5.18
CA ASP A 22 21.41 8.94 6.26
C ASP A 22 20.74 8.59 7.60
N PHE A 23 19.43 8.29 7.57
CA PHE A 23 18.71 7.84 8.76
C PHE A 23 19.20 6.47 9.22
N SER A 24 19.23 5.48 8.34
CA SER A 24 19.66 4.11 8.67
C SER A 24 21.09 4.09 9.19
N GLN A 25 22.01 4.79 8.51
CA GLN A 25 23.39 4.92 8.98
C GLN A 25 23.46 5.62 10.34
N GLY A 26 22.66 6.66 10.55
CA GLY A 26 22.61 7.37 11.82
C GLY A 26 22.07 6.54 12.99
N VAL A 27 21.20 5.56 12.74
CA VAL A 27 20.75 4.55 13.74
C VAL A 27 21.94 3.65 14.13
N LEU A 28 22.62 3.09 13.12
CA LEU A 28 23.77 2.21 13.33
C LEU A 28 24.95 2.91 14.02
N ASP A 29 25.32 4.10 13.57
CA ASP A 29 26.45 4.88 14.13
C ASP A 29 26.26 5.24 15.61
N ARG A 30 25.00 5.29 16.07
CA ARG A 30 24.64 5.59 17.47
C ARG A 30 24.30 4.36 18.28
N GLU A 31 24.42 3.18 17.67
CA GLU A 31 24.10 1.89 18.31
C GLU A 31 22.70 1.91 18.93
N LEU A 32 21.70 2.51 18.20
CA LEU A 32 20.34 2.57 18.68
C LEU A 32 19.65 1.23 18.41
N ASP A 33 19.01 0.69 19.44
CA ASP A 33 18.32 -0.60 19.41
C ASP A 33 16.80 -0.39 19.45
N PHE A 34 16.18 -0.35 18.27
CA PHE A 34 14.72 -0.30 18.08
C PHE A 34 14.35 -0.76 16.66
N HIS A 35 13.12 -1.22 16.51
CA HIS A 35 12.55 -1.48 15.18
C HIS A 35 11.87 -0.22 14.63
N TRP A 36 11.80 -0.12 13.31
CA TRP A 36 11.08 0.98 12.68
C TRP A 36 10.27 0.55 11.46
N ASN A 37 9.16 1.26 11.24
CA ASN A 37 8.20 1.01 10.17
C ASN A 37 7.96 2.31 9.40
N ALA A 38 7.81 2.22 8.09
CA ALA A 38 7.55 3.39 7.26
C ALA A 38 6.81 3.03 5.96
N PHE A 39 6.10 4.03 5.41
CA PHE A 39 5.57 3.94 4.04
C PHE A 39 6.70 4.15 3.03
N ILE A 40 6.85 3.20 2.12
CA ILE A 40 7.81 3.25 1.01
C ILE A 40 7.14 2.76 -0.26
N GLU A 41 7.17 3.56 -1.31
CA GLU A 41 6.58 3.19 -2.58
C GLU A 41 7.38 2.08 -3.29
N THR A 42 6.66 1.22 -4.01
CA THR A 42 7.22 0.18 -4.89
C THR A 42 8.33 0.73 -5.78
N HIS A 43 8.08 1.87 -6.43
CA HIS A 43 9.07 2.52 -7.29
C HIS A 43 10.39 2.83 -6.55
N SER A 44 10.32 3.35 -5.33
CA SER A 44 11.50 3.65 -4.51
C SER A 44 12.30 2.40 -4.21
N ILE A 45 11.63 1.33 -3.76
CA ILE A 45 12.27 0.05 -3.44
C ILE A 45 13.03 -0.50 -4.64
N LEU A 46 12.41 -0.50 -5.83
CA LEU A 46 13.01 -1.06 -7.05
C LEU A 46 14.16 -0.20 -7.63
N HIS A 47 14.23 1.09 -7.29
CA HIS A 47 15.27 2.00 -7.80
C HIS A 47 16.38 2.30 -6.79
N TYR A 48 16.22 1.89 -5.53
CA TYR A 48 17.26 2.02 -4.54
C TYR A 48 18.43 1.09 -4.84
N LYS A 49 19.61 1.51 -4.46
CA LYS A 49 20.78 0.63 -4.48
C LYS A 49 20.60 -0.52 -3.48
N PRO A 50 21.05 -1.73 -3.82
CA PRO A 50 20.98 -2.87 -2.90
C PRO A 50 21.54 -2.55 -1.51
N GLU A 51 22.65 -1.81 -1.44
CA GLU A 51 23.28 -1.41 -0.18
C GLU A 51 22.40 -0.50 0.68
N THR A 52 21.47 0.26 0.06
CA THR A 52 20.50 1.07 0.80
C THR A 52 19.43 0.19 1.43
N LEU A 53 18.95 -0.81 0.69
CA LEU A 53 18.00 -1.79 1.20
C LEU A 53 18.61 -2.63 2.33
N ASP A 54 19.90 -3.01 2.20
CA ASP A 54 20.63 -3.73 3.23
C ASP A 54 20.75 -2.86 4.51
N LEU A 55 21.11 -1.59 4.36
CA LEU A 55 21.16 -0.63 5.48
C LEU A 55 19.81 -0.47 6.19
N MET A 56 18.70 -0.51 5.46
CA MET A 56 17.36 -0.46 6.06
C MET A 56 17.14 -1.65 6.99
N ALA A 57 17.48 -2.87 6.53
CA ALA A 57 17.38 -4.08 7.34
C ALA A 57 18.32 -4.01 8.57
N ASP A 58 19.58 -3.69 8.34
CA ASP A 58 20.61 -3.64 9.40
C ASP A 58 20.25 -2.61 10.49
N SER A 59 19.60 -1.49 10.12
CA SER A 59 19.14 -0.46 11.04
C SER A 59 17.82 -0.78 11.75
N GLY A 60 17.28 -1.99 11.59
CA GLY A 60 16.09 -2.47 12.30
C GLY A 60 14.77 -2.13 11.63
N MET A 61 14.74 -1.90 10.30
CA MET A 61 13.46 -1.83 9.60
C MET A 61 12.73 -3.17 9.72
N ASP A 62 11.54 -3.15 10.29
CA ASP A 62 10.72 -4.34 10.51
C ASP A 62 9.59 -4.46 9.48
N ILE A 63 8.89 -3.35 9.22
CA ILE A 63 7.77 -3.34 8.27
C ILE A 63 7.94 -2.21 7.24
N ALA A 64 7.93 -2.59 5.96
CA ALA A 64 7.70 -1.70 4.84
C ALA A 64 6.20 -1.66 4.51
N GLU A 65 5.56 -0.50 4.68
CA GLU A 65 4.17 -0.28 4.28
C GLU A 65 4.14 0.15 2.82
N ILE A 66 3.61 -0.71 1.93
CA ILE A 66 3.67 -0.56 0.48
C ILE A 66 2.26 -0.39 -0.09
N GLY A 67 1.99 0.76 -0.69
CA GLY A 67 0.77 0.98 -1.48
C GLY A 67 0.91 0.35 -2.86
N ALA A 68 0.41 -0.87 -3.03
CA ALA A 68 0.39 -1.58 -4.31
C ALA A 68 -0.75 -1.12 -5.22
N GLU A 69 -1.80 -0.58 -4.63
CA GLU A 69 -2.99 0.01 -5.24
C GLU A 69 -3.79 -0.97 -6.10
N ALA A 70 -3.32 -1.36 -7.29
CA ALA A 70 -4.04 -2.24 -8.21
C ALA A 70 -3.11 -3.25 -8.89
N GLY A 71 -3.68 -4.36 -9.36
CA GLY A 71 -2.95 -5.45 -10.00
C GLY A 71 -2.90 -5.39 -11.53
N THR A 72 -3.42 -4.33 -12.16
CA THR A 72 -3.42 -4.19 -13.61
C THR A 72 -2.78 -2.88 -14.06
N ASP A 73 -2.01 -2.94 -15.14
CA ASP A 73 -1.36 -1.76 -15.72
C ASP A 73 -2.37 -0.68 -16.14
N ASP A 74 -3.56 -1.10 -16.55
CA ASP A 74 -4.61 -0.16 -16.95
C ASP A 74 -5.11 0.64 -15.74
N MET A 75 -5.40 -0.02 -14.61
CA MET A 75 -5.77 0.69 -13.39
C MET A 75 -4.63 1.53 -12.86
N MET A 76 -3.39 1.02 -12.86
CA MET A 76 -2.22 1.79 -12.41
C MET A 76 -2.05 3.09 -13.22
N ARG A 77 -2.26 3.05 -14.54
CA ARG A 77 -2.28 4.26 -15.37
C ARG A 77 -3.42 5.22 -15.02
N LYS A 78 -4.64 4.69 -14.81
CA LYS A 78 -5.81 5.51 -14.43
C LYS A 78 -5.64 6.23 -13.10
N ILE A 79 -4.98 5.60 -12.13
CA ILE A 79 -4.69 6.22 -10.82
C ILE A 79 -3.37 6.99 -10.79
N GLY A 80 -2.67 7.11 -11.93
CA GLY A 80 -1.45 7.91 -12.05
C GLY A 80 -0.21 7.33 -11.38
N LYS A 81 -0.14 6.00 -11.20
CA LYS A 81 1.03 5.32 -10.62
C LYS A 81 1.99 4.81 -11.70
N PRO A 82 3.29 5.09 -11.60
CA PRO A 82 4.30 4.68 -12.58
C PRO A 82 4.80 3.24 -12.39
N ILE A 83 3.91 2.34 -11.99
CA ILE A 83 4.21 0.94 -11.66
C ILE A 83 3.52 0.06 -12.68
N VAL A 84 4.17 -0.99 -13.13
CA VAL A 84 3.67 -1.88 -14.18
C VAL A 84 3.93 -3.35 -13.85
N GLY A 85 3.10 -4.22 -14.41
CA GLY A 85 3.28 -5.67 -14.33
C GLY A 85 3.41 -6.18 -12.90
N ASP A 86 4.50 -6.90 -12.65
CA ASP A 86 4.78 -7.55 -11.38
C ASP A 86 5.72 -6.73 -10.46
N ASP A 87 5.88 -5.43 -10.69
CA ASP A 87 6.74 -4.55 -9.88
C ASP A 87 6.43 -4.63 -8.38
N ASN A 88 5.15 -4.69 -8.00
CA ASN A 88 4.75 -4.85 -6.60
C ASN A 88 5.26 -6.17 -6.00
N ILE A 89 5.24 -7.24 -6.78
CA ILE A 89 5.78 -8.55 -6.37
C ILE A 89 7.29 -8.46 -6.21
N HIS A 90 7.98 -7.86 -7.17
CA HIS A 90 9.44 -7.70 -7.11
C HIS A 90 9.87 -6.85 -5.92
N ALA A 91 9.17 -5.75 -5.63
CA ALA A 91 9.46 -4.92 -4.46
C ALA A 91 9.25 -5.69 -3.14
N ALA A 92 8.16 -6.44 -3.03
CA ALA A 92 7.92 -7.28 -1.85
C ALA A 92 9.01 -8.35 -1.68
N MET A 93 9.46 -8.97 -2.78
CA MET A 93 10.57 -9.95 -2.75
C MET A 93 11.90 -9.32 -2.32
N GLU A 94 12.18 -8.07 -2.72
CA GLU A 94 13.39 -7.36 -2.28
C GLU A 94 13.39 -7.09 -0.77
N MET A 95 12.21 -6.80 -0.18
CA MET A 95 12.06 -6.67 1.27
C MET A 95 12.17 -8.03 1.97
N ASP A 96 11.47 -9.04 1.46
CA ASP A 96 11.45 -10.41 2.01
C ASP A 96 12.86 -11.01 2.11
N LYS A 97 13.68 -10.87 1.06
CA LYS A 97 15.10 -11.32 1.03
C LYS A 97 15.95 -10.77 2.18
N ARG A 98 15.56 -9.62 2.74
CA ARG A 98 16.27 -8.93 3.83
C ARG A 98 15.60 -9.10 5.19
N GLY A 99 14.57 -9.96 5.27
CA GLY A 99 13.83 -10.18 6.49
C GLY A 99 12.88 -9.02 6.86
N ILE A 100 12.67 -8.04 5.97
CA ILE A 100 11.74 -6.95 6.17
C ILE A 100 10.35 -7.42 5.75
N ARG A 101 9.38 -7.34 6.67
CA ARG A 101 7.99 -7.70 6.38
C ARG A 101 7.32 -6.64 5.49
N GLY A 102 6.64 -7.07 4.45
CA GLY A 102 5.83 -6.19 3.59
C GLY A 102 4.39 -6.11 4.10
N SER A 103 3.91 -4.93 4.51
CA SER A 103 2.48 -4.66 4.62
C SER A 103 2.00 -4.07 3.31
N VAL A 104 1.42 -4.89 2.43
CA VAL A 104 1.14 -4.51 1.04
C VAL A 104 -0.36 -4.31 0.84
N THR A 105 -0.75 -3.09 0.46
CA THR A 105 -2.17 -2.72 0.36
C THR A 105 -2.60 -2.58 -1.09
N TYR A 106 -3.60 -3.37 -1.47
CA TYR A 106 -4.32 -3.28 -2.74
C TYR A 106 -5.71 -2.67 -2.53
N ILE A 107 -6.22 -2.03 -3.55
CA ILE A 107 -7.57 -1.45 -3.59
C ILE A 107 -8.32 -1.97 -4.81
N ILE A 108 -9.59 -2.33 -4.64
CA ILE A 108 -10.50 -2.73 -5.71
C ILE A 108 -11.79 -1.92 -5.68
N GLY A 109 -12.51 -1.86 -6.79
CA GLY A 109 -13.77 -1.13 -6.89
C GLY A 109 -13.58 0.36 -7.14
N TYR A 110 -12.51 0.77 -7.78
CA TYR A 110 -12.35 2.13 -8.27
C TYR A 110 -13.49 2.53 -9.22
N PRO A 111 -13.79 3.83 -9.36
CA PRO A 111 -14.73 4.30 -10.38
C PRO A 111 -14.37 3.71 -11.76
N HIS A 112 -15.37 3.16 -12.45
CA HIS A 112 -15.22 2.50 -13.77
C HIS A 112 -14.32 1.24 -13.80
N GLU A 113 -13.92 0.69 -12.66
CA GLU A 113 -13.23 -0.59 -12.62
C GLU A 113 -14.21 -1.74 -12.87
N ASP A 114 -13.84 -2.67 -13.72
CA ASP A 114 -14.63 -3.87 -13.99
C ASP A 114 -14.21 -5.06 -13.09
N ALA A 115 -15.05 -6.09 -13.10
CA ALA A 115 -14.83 -7.26 -12.25
C ALA A 115 -13.57 -8.06 -12.64
N ASP A 116 -13.16 -8.04 -13.88
CA ASP A 116 -12.00 -8.80 -14.33
C ASP A 116 -10.70 -8.11 -13.89
N SER A 117 -10.66 -6.76 -13.88
CA SER A 117 -9.60 -5.98 -13.26
C SER A 117 -9.49 -6.23 -11.76
N MET A 118 -10.62 -6.24 -11.04
CA MET A 118 -10.66 -6.54 -9.60
C MET A 118 -10.12 -7.95 -9.31
N LEU A 119 -10.53 -8.95 -10.10
CA LEU A 119 -10.03 -10.32 -9.96
C LEU A 119 -8.54 -10.44 -10.26
N ALA A 120 -8.04 -9.70 -11.26
CA ALA A 120 -6.61 -9.65 -11.54
C ALA A 120 -5.81 -9.03 -10.39
N THR A 121 -6.36 -8.03 -9.71
CA THR A 121 -5.77 -7.46 -8.48
C THR A 121 -5.69 -8.49 -7.36
N ILE A 122 -6.75 -9.26 -7.14
CA ILE A 122 -6.77 -10.36 -6.15
C ILE A 122 -5.77 -11.45 -6.52
N ASP A 123 -5.65 -11.79 -7.80
CA ASP A 123 -4.66 -12.76 -8.27
C ASP A 123 -3.23 -12.27 -8.03
N GLN A 124 -2.93 -11.01 -8.35
CA GLN A 124 -1.61 -10.43 -8.05
C GLN A 124 -1.31 -10.46 -6.55
N CYS A 125 -2.29 -10.16 -5.69
CA CYS A 125 -2.18 -10.26 -4.24
C CYS A 125 -1.77 -11.67 -3.79
N ARG A 126 -2.40 -12.72 -4.34
CA ARG A 126 -2.06 -14.13 -4.06
C ARG A 126 -0.67 -14.51 -4.57
N ARG A 127 -0.31 -14.08 -5.78
CA ARG A 127 1.03 -14.31 -6.36
C ARG A 127 2.11 -13.65 -5.54
N LEU A 128 1.86 -12.42 -5.05
CA LEU A 128 2.76 -11.69 -4.17
C LEU A 128 3.00 -12.47 -2.87
N HIS A 129 1.95 -12.92 -2.20
CA HIS A 129 2.08 -13.70 -0.97
C HIS A 129 2.88 -14.99 -1.16
N ASN A 130 2.69 -15.66 -2.29
CA ASN A 130 3.45 -16.88 -2.62
C ASN A 130 4.93 -16.59 -2.92
N ALA A 131 5.24 -15.44 -3.51
CA ALA A 131 6.59 -15.04 -3.90
C ALA A 131 7.40 -14.41 -2.75
N ALA A 132 6.72 -13.74 -1.81
CA ALA A 132 7.30 -13.06 -0.66
C ALA A 132 6.55 -13.48 0.62
N PRO A 133 6.88 -14.61 1.24
CA PRO A 133 6.13 -15.18 2.38
C PRO A 133 6.06 -14.30 3.63
N LEU A 134 7.02 -13.40 3.83
CA LEU A 134 6.98 -12.43 4.94
C LEU A 134 6.03 -11.25 4.65
N ALA A 135 5.58 -11.10 3.41
CA ALA A 135 4.62 -10.06 3.07
C ALA A 135 3.19 -10.46 3.46
N SER A 136 2.45 -9.48 3.97
CA SER A 136 1.03 -9.58 4.30
C SER A 136 0.23 -8.67 3.37
N PRO A 137 -0.14 -9.15 2.17
CA PRO A 137 -0.96 -8.38 1.26
C PRO A 137 -2.42 -8.36 1.73
N THR A 138 -3.07 -7.20 1.58
CA THR A 138 -4.48 -6.99 1.90
C THR A 138 -5.19 -6.31 0.74
N VAL A 139 -6.47 -6.63 0.55
CA VAL A 139 -7.30 -6.04 -0.50
C VAL A 139 -8.46 -5.28 0.12
N TRP A 140 -8.52 -3.97 -0.10
CA TRP A 140 -9.51 -3.06 0.44
C TRP A 140 -10.46 -2.57 -0.65
N PRO A 141 -11.74 -2.32 -0.35
CA PRO A 141 -12.61 -1.63 -1.28
C PRO A 141 -12.21 -0.15 -1.40
N TYR A 142 -12.35 0.39 -2.61
CA TYR A 142 -12.14 1.82 -2.85
C TYR A 142 -13.08 2.67 -1.99
N ARG A 143 -12.54 3.73 -1.44
CA ARG A 143 -13.30 4.72 -0.65
C ARG A 143 -13.23 6.08 -1.33
N PRO A 144 -14.37 6.66 -1.71
CA PRO A 144 -14.41 8.02 -2.26
C PRO A 144 -13.96 9.05 -1.22
N ILE A 145 -12.90 9.78 -1.50
CA ILE A 145 -12.35 10.82 -0.61
C ILE A 145 -12.65 12.18 -1.21
N PRO A 146 -13.39 13.08 -0.51
CA PRO A 146 -13.72 14.42 -1.00
C PRO A 146 -12.47 15.21 -1.44
N GLY A 147 -12.62 15.92 -2.55
CA GLY A 147 -11.56 16.75 -3.11
C GLY A 147 -10.60 16.02 -4.05
N THR A 148 -10.74 14.71 -4.25
CA THR A 148 -10.00 13.96 -5.26
C THR A 148 -10.78 13.91 -6.59
N GLU A 149 -10.07 13.75 -7.71
CA GLU A 149 -10.71 13.57 -9.04
C GLU A 149 -11.64 12.35 -9.06
N MET A 150 -11.20 11.25 -8.44
CA MET A 150 -12.00 10.02 -8.37
C MET A 150 -13.25 10.17 -7.49
N PHE A 151 -13.27 11.11 -6.56
CA PHE A 151 -14.49 11.43 -5.81
C PHE A 151 -15.59 11.98 -6.72
N GLN A 152 -15.23 12.89 -7.64
CA GLN A 152 -16.19 13.40 -8.62
C GLN A 152 -16.71 12.28 -9.54
N GLN A 153 -15.82 11.41 -10.01
CA GLN A 153 -16.20 10.24 -10.81
C GLN A 153 -17.16 9.31 -10.04
N ALA A 154 -16.95 9.15 -8.73
CA ALA A 154 -17.84 8.36 -7.88
C ALA A 154 -19.24 9.01 -7.77
N LEU A 155 -19.32 10.33 -7.61
CA LEU A 155 -20.60 11.07 -7.61
C LEU A 155 -21.35 10.88 -8.93
N ASP A 156 -20.64 10.99 -10.05
CA ASP A 156 -21.21 10.82 -11.40
C ASP A 156 -21.76 9.39 -11.61
N LEU A 157 -21.23 8.43 -10.88
CA LEU A 157 -21.68 7.03 -10.86
C LEU A 157 -22.77 6.75 -9.80
N GLY A 158 -23.25 7.80 -9.12
CA GLY A 158 -24.34 7.70 -8.17
C GLY A 158 -23.90 7.39 -6.73
N TYR A 159 -22.67 7.69 -6.36
CA TYR A 159 -22.28 7.69 -4.95
C TYR A 159 -22.96 8.85 -4.22
N GLU A 160 -23.63 8.53 -3.14
CA GLU A 160 -24.27 9.50 -2.24
C GLU A 160 -23.34 9.69 -1.03
N PRO A 161 -22.62 10.83 -0.93
CA PRO A 161 -21.74 11.06 0.21
C PRO A 161 -22.54 11.36 1.48
N PRO A 162 -21.98 11.09 2.65
CA PRO A 162 -22.56 11.48 3.92
C PRO A 162 -22.91 12.96 3.97
N GLY A 163 -24.09 13.28 4.54
CA GLY A 163 -24.62 14.63 4.58
C GLY A 163 -23.98 15.53 5.63
N ASP A 164 -23.40 14.96 6.68
CA ASP A 164 -22.76 15.71 7.76
C ASP A 164 -21.50 15.03 8.32
N LEU A 165 -20.78 15.73 9.20
CA LEU A 165 -19.54 15.22 9.80
C LEU A 165 -19.75 13.98 10.71
N ARG A 166 -20.93 13.77 11.25
CA ARG A 166 -21.22 12.60 12.09
C ARG A 166 -21.36 11.35 11.23
N GLU A 167 -22.04 11.50 10.09
CA GLU A 167 -22.18 10.44 9.10
C GLU A 167 -20.80 10.09 8.52
N TRP A 168 -19.97 11.11 8.20
CA TRP A 168 -18.57 10.88 7.81
C TRP A 168 -17.77 10.14 8.88
N GLY A 169 -17.96 10.47 10.15
CA GLY A 169 -17.31 9.79 11.28
C GLY A 169 -17.76 8.34 11.48
N SER A 170 -18.98 7.99 11.03
CA SER A 170 -19.49 6.61 11.10
C SER A 170 -18.90 5.72 9.99
N ILE A 171 -18.44 6.31 8.89
CA ILE A 171 -17.68 5.61 7.85
C ILE A 171 -16.25 5.43 8.36
N GLY A 172 -16.10 4.63 9.41
CA GLY A 172 -14.80 4.35 10.00
C GLY A 172 -13.85 3.70 9.00
N GLU A 173 -12.57 3.84 9.23
CA GLU A 173 -11.51 3.29 8.37
C GLU A 173 -11.66 1.77 8.16
N TYR A 174 -12.37 1.11 9.06
CA TYR A 174 -12.54 -0.34 9.10
C TYR A 174 -13.98 -0.83 8.81
N HIS A 175 -14.93 0.07 8.56
CA HIS A 175 -16.29 -0.30 8.16
C HIS A 175 -16.36 -0.48 6.65
N LEU A 176 -15.98 -1.67 6.18
CA LEU A 176 -15.72 -1.96 4.78
C LEU A 176 -16.98 -2.22 3.95
N GLU A 177 -18.11 -2.47 4.59
CA GLU A 177 -19.29 -2.99 3.90
C GLU A 177 -20.18 -1.89 3.31
N GLU A 178 -20.01 -0.62 3.71
CA GLU A 178 -20.96 0.44 3.40
C GLU A 178 -20.40 1.61 2.54
N THR A 179 -19.10 1.65 2.26
CA THR A 179 -18.47 2.87 1.73
C THR A 179 -18.58 3.09 0.22
N TRP A 180 -18.83 2.03 -0.56
CA TRP A 180 -19.05 2.11 -2.01
C TRP A 180 -20.07 1.09 -2.44
N PRO A 181 -21.38 1.41 -2.31
CA PRO A 181 -22.45 0.43 -2.41
C PRO A 181 -22.49 -0.26 -3.77
N GLY A 182 -22.58 -1.58 -3.74
CA GLY A 182 -22.95 -2.41 -4.89
C GLY A 182 -21.97 -2.45 -6.04
N LYS A 183 -20.74 -2.01 -5.84
CA LYS A 183 -19.75 -1.92 -6.92
C LYS A 183 -18.78 -3.11 -6.95
N ILE A 184 -18.70 -3.87 -5.87
CA ILE A 184 -17.92 -5.11 -5.85
C ILE A 184 -18.87 -6.29 -6.15
N PRO A 185 -18.78 -6.91 -7.32
CA PRO A 185 -19.65 -8.02 -7.69
C PRO A 185 -19.50 -9.22 -6.76
N PRO A 186 -20.56 -10.04 -6.55
CA PRO A 186 -20.49 -11.21 -5.68
C PRO A 186 -19.33 -12.15 -6.00
N LYS A 187 -19.04 -12.41 -7.27
CA LYS A 187 -17.90 -13.25 -7.69
C LYS A 187 -16.54 -12.71 -7.22
N VAL A 188 -16.41 -11.39 -7.03
CA VAL A 188 -15.18 -10.74 -6.55
C VAL A 188 -15.14 -10.82 -5.03
N GLN A 189 -16.28 -10.64 -4.35
CA GLN A 189 -16.36 -10.79 -2.88
C GLN A 189 -16.02 -12.21 -2.44
N GLU A 190 -16.46 -13.23 -3.17
CA GLU A 190 -16.11 -14.64 -2.91
C GLU A 190 -14.63 -14.95 -3.14
N ALA A 191 -13.98 -14.23 -4.05
CA ALA A 191 -12.56 -14.41 -4.37
C ALA A 191 -11.62 -13.69 -3.39
N ARG A 192 -12.09 -12.64 -2.75
CA ARG A 192 -11.35 -11.82 -1.77
C ARG A 192 -11.19 -12.54 -0.43
#